data_c76e5510abcd40414cb7448d860984d8
#
_entry.id   c76e5510abcd40414cb7448d860984d8
#
_cell.length_a   1.000
_cell.length_b   1.000
_cell.length_c   1.000
_cell.angle_alpha   90.00
_cell.angle_beta   90.00
_cell.angle_gamma   90.00
#
_symmetry.space_group_name_H-M   'P 1'
#
loop_
_entity.id
_entity.type
_entity.pdbx_description
1 polymer ?
#
loop_
_entity_poly.entity_id
_entity_poly.type
_entity_poly.pdbx_seq_one_letter_code
_entity_poly.pdbx_strand_id
1 'polypeptide(L)'
;MNNPNLSFYYNECERFESFLNHHHLHLESFHPYLEKAFFEMVLNGGKRFRPKLFLAVLCALVGKKDYSNQQTEYFKIALSIECLHTYSLIHDDLPCMDNAALRRNHPTLHAKYDETTAVLIGDALNTYSFELISNSLLESRIIVELIKILSANGGIKGMVLGQALDCYFENTPLNLEQLTFLHEHKTAKLISASLMMGLVASGIKDEELFKWLQAFGLKMGLCFQVLDDIIDVTQDEEESGKTTHLDGVKNSFVNLLGLEEASGYAQTLKTEVLNDLNLLKPAYPLLQENLNALLNTLFKGKT
;
A
#
# COMPACT_ATOMS: atom_id res chain seq x y z
N MET A 1 0.44 29.68 5.50
CA MET A 1 -0.76 29.64 6.37
C MET A 1 -1.08 28.17 6.60
N ASN A 2 -1.01 27.68 7.85
CA ASN A 2 -1.33 26.27 8.14
C ASN A 2 -2.82 26.07 8.00
N ASN A 3 -3.27 25.33 7.01
CA ASN A 3 -4.65 24.91 6.87
C ASN A 3 -4.98 23.94 8.04
N PRO A 4 -5.95 24.28 8.95
CA PRO A 4 -6.22 23.49 10.14
C PRO A 4 -6.78 22.09 9.83
N ASN A 5 -7.29 21.86 8.63
CA ASN A 5 -7.83 20.58 8.20
C ASN A 5 -6.70 19.66 7.68
N LEU A 6 -5.75 20.21 6.94
CA LEU A 6 -4.55 19.47 6.52
C LEU A 6 -3.69 19.09 7.75
N SER A 7 -3.64 19.98 8.77
CA SER A 7 -3.02 19.69 10.06
C SER A 7 -3.70 18.48 10.75
N PHE A 8 -5.02 18.33 10.65
CA PHE A 8 -5.71 17.17 11.23
C PHE A 8 -5.26 15.86 10.59
N TYR A 9 -5.24 15.79 9.28
CA TYR A 9 -4.77 14.61 8.54
C TYR A 9 -3.31 14.23 8.91
N TYR A 10 -2.41 15.21 8.92
CA TYR A 10 -1.00 14.95 9.31
C TYR A 10 -0.87 14.47 10.75
N ASN A 11 -1.59 15.09 11.68
CA ASN A 11 -1.60 14.65 13.08
C ASN A 11 -2.10 13.20 13.22
N GLU A 12 -3.11 12.80 12.44
CA GLU A 12 -3.60 11.40 12.47
C GLU A 12 -2.61 10.43 11.83
N CYS A 13 -1.84 10.84 10.83
CA CYS A 13 -0.74 10.02 10.33
C CYS A 13 0.36 9.81 11.39
N GLU A 14 0.74 10.84 12.15
CA GLU A 14 1.71 10.73 13.25
C GLU A 14 1.18 9.86 14.40
N ARG A 15 -0.10 10.02 14.75
CA ARG A 15 -0.76 9.20 15.76
C ARG A 15 -0.85 7.73 15.35
N PHE A 16 -1.07 7.46 14.06
CA PHE A 16 -1.03 6.10 13.53
C PHE A 16 0.37 5.47 13.67
N GLU A 17 1.44 6.21 13.37
CA GLU A 17 2.81 5.72 13.61
C GLU A 17 3.05 5.45 15.10
N SER A 18 2.57 6.32 15.99
CA SER A 18 2.62 6.07 17.44
C SER A 18 1.81 4.83 17.84
N PHE A 19 0.60 4.68 17.31
CA PHE A 19 -0.23 3.48 17.54
C PHE A 19 0.49 2.22 17.08
N LEU A 20 1.08 2.23 15.88
CA LEU A 20 1.82 1.11 15.32
C LEU A 20 2.99 0.69 16.22
N ASN A 21 3.78 1.65 16.70
CA ASN A 21 4.93 1.39 17.57
C ASN A 21 4.54 0.86 18.96
N HIS A 22 3.31 1.11 19.42
CA HIS A 22 2.80 0.64 20.71
C HIS A 22 1.81 -0.53 20.58
N HIS A 23 1.51 -0.94 19.36
CA HIS A 23 0.63 -2.08 19.12
C HIS A 23 1.40 -3.38 19.32
N HIS A 24 1.09 -4.09 20.39
CA HIS A 24 1.73 -5.35 20.74
C HIS A 24 0.73 -6.49 20.59
N LEU A 25 1.18 -7.55 19.95
CA LEU A 25 0.51 -8.84 19.95
C LEU A 25 1.21 -9.72 20.98
N HIS A 26 0.46 -10.17 21.97
CA HIS A 26 0.96 -11.15 22.93
C HIS A 26 0.49 -12.54 22.51
N LEU A 27 1.47 -13.43 22.27
CA LEU A 27 1.20 -14.83 21.96
C LEU A 27 1.38 -15.69 23.22
N GLU A 28 0.35 -16.47 23.57
CA GLU A 28 0.49 -17.52 24.59
C GLU A 28 1.40 -18.63 24.05
N SER A 29 2.71 -18.46 24.24
CA SER A 29 3.73 -19.38 23.72
C SER A 29 4.84 -19.58 24.76
N PHE A 30 5.41 -20.79 24.76
CA PHE A 30 6.58 -21.09 25.62
C PHE A 30 7.87 -20.44 25.11
N HIS A 31 7.90 -19.88 23.90
CA HIS A 31 9.08 -19.22 23.35
C HIS A 31 8.69 -17.96 22.55
N PRO A 32 9.35 -16.82 22.78
CA PRO A 32 8.92 -15.52 22.24
C PRO A 32 9.41 -15.21 20.80
N TYR A 33 10.07 -16.15 20.09
CA TYR A 33 10.72 -15.83 18.81
C TYR A 33 9.75 -15.37 17.73
N LEU A 34 8.59 -16.04 17.65
CA LEU A 34 7.57 -15.75 16.64
C LEU A 34 6.92 -14.39 16.87
N GLU A 35 6.63 -14.05 18.14
CA GLU A 35 6.12 -12.75 18.55
C GLU A 35 7.09 -11.61 18.17
N LYS A 36 8.40 -11.83 18.38
CA LYS A 36 9.43 -10.85 18.00
C LYS A 36 9.53 -10.68 16.48
N ALA A 37 9.45 -11.77 15.70
CA ALA A 37 9.54 -11.72 14.24
C ALA A 37 8.28 -11.14 13.61
N PHE A 38 7.11 -11.28 14.22
CA PHE A 38 5.81 -10.97 13.64
C PHE A 38 5.67 -9.51 13.18
N PHE A 39 6.02 -8.54 14.02
CA PHE A 39 5.93 -7.13 13.66
C PHE A 39 7.23 -6.56 13.09
N GLU A 40 8.30 -7.33 13.02
CA GLU A 40 9.59 -6.78 12.64
C GLU A 40 9.55 -6.06 11.30
N MET A 41 9.06 -6.71 10.24
CA MET A 41 8.95 -6.10 8.90
C MET A 41 7.86 -5.01 8.83
N VAL A 42 6.83 -5.09 9.67
CA VAL A 42 5.81 -4.04 9.78
C VAL A 42 6.41 -2.77 10.41
N LEU A 43 7.27 -2.91 11.44
CA LEU A 43 7.88 -1.79 12.15
C LEU A 43 9.12 -1.24 11.47
N ASN A 44 9.87 -2.07 10.74
CA ASN A 44 11.12 -1.70 10.08
C ASN A 44 10.94 -0.75 8.90
N GLY A 45 10.55 0.50 9.20
CA GLY A 45 10.48 1.57 8.21
C GLY A 45 9.31 1.46 7.22
N GLY A 46 9.45 2.16 6.10
CA GLY A 46 8.40 2.29 5.08
C GLY A 46 7.63 3.60 5.18
N LYS A 47 7.13 4.05 4.03
CA LYS A 47 6.42 5.36 3.91
C LYS A 47 4.97 5.31 4.43
N ARG A 48 4.46 4.15 4.80
CA ARG A 48 3.05 3.91 5.21
C ARG A 48 2.06 4.48 4.21
N PHE A 49 2.37 4.32 2.92
CA PHE A 49 1.62 4.99 1.86
C PHE A 49 0.15 4.55 1.82
N ARG A 50 -0.12 3.24 1.93
CA ARG A 50 -1.47 2.68 1.91
C ARG A 50 -2.30 3.08 3.15
N PRO A 51 -1.81 2.95 4.39
CA PRO A 51 -2.46 3.53 5.55
C PRO A 51 -2.75 5.04 5.43
N LYS A 52 -1.82 5.82 4.90
CA LYS A 52 -1.99 7.27 4.70
C LYS A 52 -3.06 7.59 3.67
N LEU A 53 -3.22 6.80 2.61
CA LEU A 53 -4.33 6.93 1.66
C LEU A 53 -5.68 6.67 2.33
N PHE A 54 -5.78 5.60 3.11
CA PHE A 54 -6.98 5.31 3.92
C PHE A 54 -7.33 6.49 4.84
N LEU A 55 -6.34 6.99 5.60
CA LEU A 55 -6.53 8.13 6.51
C LEU A 55 -6.85 9.42 5.77
N ALA A 56 -6.30 9.65 4.56
CA ALA A 56 -6.59 10.85 3.76
C ALA A 56 -8.08 10.95 3.41
N VAL A 57 -8.69 9.82 3.03
CA VAL A 57 -10.13 9.74 2.73
C VAL A 57 -10.93 9.87 4.02
N LEU A 58 -10.60 9.08 5.03
CA LEU A 58 -11.34 9.03 6.29
C LEU A 58 -11.37 10.38 7.01
N CYS A 59 -10.21 11.04 7.17
CA CYS A 59 -10.10 12.36 7.83
C CYS A 59 -10.83 13.48 7.07
N ALA A 60 -11.03 13.31 5.77
CA ALA A 60 -11.78 14.27 4.97
C ALA A 60 -13.30 14.11 5.11
N LEU A 61 -13.77 12.90 5.38
CA LEU A 61 -15.19 12.54 5.36
C LEU A 61 -15.80 12.48 6.76
N VAL A 62 -15.02 12.12 7.78
CA VAL A 62 -15.51 11.99 9.16
C VAL A 62 -15.22 13.26 9.95
N GLY A 63 -16.24 13.80 10.64
CA GLY A 63 -16.05 14.94 11.53
C GLY A 63 -15.09 14.62 12.68
N LYS A 64 -14.26 15.60 13.09
CA LYS A 64 -13.20 15.40 14.11
C LYS A 64 -13.70 14.74 15.40
N LYS A 65 -14.91 15.08 15.87
CA LYS A 65 -15.49 14.52 17.09
C LYS A 65 -15.80 13.03 16.92
N ASP A 66 -16.46 12.66 15.83
CA ASP A 66 -16.86 11.28 15.55
C ASP A 66 -15.64 10.43 15.26
N TYR A 67 -14.65 10.98 14.56
CA TYR A 67 -13.35 10.35 14.34
C TYR A 67 -12.66 10.01 15.67
N SER A 68 -12.58 10.96 16.60
CA SER A 68 -11.90 10.75 17.89
C SER A 68 -12.55 9.64 18.73
N ASN A 69 -13.84 9.42 18.60
CA ASN A 69 -14.57 8.35 19.30
C ASN A 69 -14.23 6.95 18.77
N GLN A 70 -13.77 6.85 17.54
CA GLN A 70 -13.49 5.57 16.86
C GLN A 70 -12.03 5.47 16.36
N GLN A 71 -11.15 6.38 16.77
CA GLN A 71 -9.78 6.49 16.27
C GLN A 71 -9.01 5.16 16.32
N THR A 72 -9.09 4.44 17.44
CA THR A 72 -8.41 3.14 17.59
C THR A 72 -8.92 2.12 16.58
N GLU A 73 -10.22 2.11 16.31
CA GLU A 73 -10.82 1.19 15.34
C GLU A 73 -10.34 1.51 13.91
N TYR A 74 -10.28 2.79 13.57
CA TYR A 74 -9.74 3.23 12.28
C TYR A 74 -8.26 2.88 12.12
N PHE A 75 -7.49 2.97 13.19
CA PHE A 75 -6.08 2.57 13.18
C PHE A 75 -5.89 1.06 13.02
N LYS A 76 -6.80 0.22 13.58
CA LYS A 76 -6.80 -1.22 13.29
C LYS A 76 -7.04 -1.50 11.80
N ILE A 77 -7.96 -0.76 11.15
CA ILE A 77 -8.21 -0.89 9.71
C ILE A 77 -6.98 -0.43 8.91
N ALA A 78 -6.36 0.68 9.26
CA ALA A 78 -5.12 1.14 8.63
C ALA A 78 -3.98 0.12 8.77
N LEU A 79 -3.84 -0.48 9.96
CA LEU A 79 -2.87 -1.54 10.23
C LEU A 79 -3.17 -2.82 9.43
N SER A 80 -4.44 -3.20 9.27
CA SER A 80 -4.82 -4.36 8.46
C SER A 80 -4.32 -4.27 7.02
N ILE A 81 -4.41 -3.08 6.42
CA ILE A 81 -3.91 -2.79 5.08
C ILE A 81 -2.38 -2.91 5.03
N GLU A 82 -1.68 -2.39 6.04
CA GLU A 82 -0.21 -2.48 6.12
C GLU A 82 0.25 -3.92 6.37
N CYS A 83 -0.44 -4.69 7.22
CA CYS A 83 -0.15 -6.10 7.45
C CYS A 83 -0.29 -6.91 6.15
N LEU A 84 -1.38 -6.72 5.41
CA LEU A 84 -1.60 -7.39 4.13
C LEU A 84 -0.54 -6.98 3.08
N HIS A 85 -0.11 -5.73 3.06
CA HIS A 85 1.00 -5.31 2.20
C HIS A 85 2.32 -5.93 2.66
N THR A 86 2.58 -5.96 3.97
CA THR A 86 3.87 -6.43 4.50
C THR A 86 4.04 -7.93 4.29
N TYR A 87 2.98 -8.76 4.43
CA TYR A 87 3.09 -10.18 4.12
C TYR A 87 3.53 -10.41 2.68
N SER A 88 2.98 -9.64 1.73
CA SER A 88 3.36 -9.80 0.32
C SER A 88 4.84 -9.47 0.08
N LEU A 89 5.37 -8.47 0.78
CA LEU A 89 6.80 -8.16 0.71
C LEU A 89 7.68 -9.26 1.31
N ILE A 90 7.26 -9.85 2.43
CA ILE A 90 8.00 -10.96 3.07
C ILE A 90 8.08 -12.17 2.14
N HIS A 91 6.97 -12.52 1.48
CA HIS A 91 6.94 -13.64 0.55
C HIS A 91 7.70 -13.32 -0.75
N ASP A 92 7.61 -12.08 -1.23
CA ASP A 92 8.33 -11.60 -2.40
C ASP A 92 9.86 -11.67 -2.21
N ASP A 93 10.34 -11.42 -0.98
CA ASP A 93 11.75 -11.49 -0.61
C ASP A 93 12.33 -12.92 -0.54
N LEU A 94 11.49 -13.98 -0.51
CA LEU A 94 11.93 -15.37 -0.37
C LEU A 94 12.84 -15.81 -1.52
N PRO A 95 13.77 -16.79 -1.28
CA PRO A 95 14.66 -17.32 -2.32
C PRO A 95 13.94 -17.90 -3.55
N CYS A 96 12.69 -18.35 -3.41
CA CYS A 96 11.89 -18.84 -4.52
C CYS A 96 11.22 -17.73 -5.35
N MET A 97 11.39 -16.47 -4.97
CA MET A 97 10.91 -15.27 -5.66
C MET A 97 12.07 -14.31 -5.93
N ASP A 98 12.16 -13.15 -5.28
CA ASP A 98 13.22 -12.15 -5.55
C ASP A 98 14.57 -12.48 -4.90
N ASN A 99 14.61 -13.40 -3.93
CA ASN A 99 15.82 -13.74 -3.14
C ASN A 99 16.53 -12.49 -2.58
N ALA A 100 15.76 -11.54 -2.08
CA ALA A 100 16.27 -10.27 -1.62
C ALA A 100 16.84 -10.40 -0.19
N ALA A 101 18.12 -10.06 0.01
CA ALA A 101 18.76 -10.07 1.32
C ALA A 101 18.39 -8.87 2.20
N LEU A 102 18.08 -7.73 1.58
CA LEU A 102 17.76 -6.46 2.23
C LEU A 102 16.44 -5.87 1.73
N ARG A 103 15.66 -5.30 2.66
CA ARG A 103 14.48 -4.47 2.38
C ARG A 103 14.41 -3.31 3.36
N ARG A 104 14.25 -2.10 2.86
CA ARG A 104 14.20 -0.87 3.69
C ARG A 104 15.44 -0.71 4.58
N ASN A 105 16.62 -1.08 4.09
CA ASN A 105 17.90 -1.10 4.81
C ASN A 105 17.96 -2.08 6.00
N HIS A 106 17.05 -3.04 6.08
CA HIS A 106 17.04 -4.09 7.09
C HIS A 106 17.15 -5.46 6.43
N PRO A 107 17.79 -6.46 7.09
CA PRO A 107 17.75 -7.84 6.62
C PRO A 107 16.31 -8.33 6.47
N THR A 108 16.03 -9.04 5.38
CA THR A 108 14.75 -9.72 5.19
C THR A 108 14.57 -10.84 6.19
N LEU A 109 13.32 -11.28 6.44
CA LEU A 109 13.07 -12.28 7.49
C LEU A 109 13.76 -13.62 7.19
N HIS A 110 13.77 -14.06 5.92
CA HIS A 110 14.45 -15.31 5.56
C HIS A 110 15.97 -15.23 5.73
N ALA A 111 16.57 -14.06 5.48
CA ALA A 111 18.01 -13.84 5.68
C ALA A 111 18.38 -13.71 7.17
N LYS A 112 17.48 -13.17 8.00
CA LYS A 112 17.73 -12.96 9.43
C LYS A 112 17.42 -14.19 10.28
N TYR A 113 16.34 -14.89 9.96
CA TYR A 113 15.87 -16.08 10.69
C TYR A 113 16.06 -17.32 9.80
N ASP A 114 15.07 -17.67 9.01
CA ASP A 114 15.04 -18.74 8.00
C ASP A 114 13.80 -18.61 7.10
N GLU A 115 13.75 -19.40 6.02
CA GLU A 115 12.65 -19.41 5.07
C GLU A 115 11.32 -19.83 5.73
N THR A 116 11.37 -20.82 6.61
CA THR A 116 10.18 -21.32 7.31
C THR A 116 9.54 -20.23 8.17
N THR A 117 10.37 -19.49 8.92
CA THR A 117 9.91 -18.35 9.72
C THR A 117 9.31 -17.27 8.83
N ALA A 118 9.94 -16.94 7.70
CA ALA A 118 9.44 -15.94 6.77
C ALA A 118 8.08 -16.33 6.17
N VAL A 119 7.92 -17.59 5.74
CA VAL A 119 6.63 -18.11 5.24
C VAL A 119 5.55 -18.01 6.30
N LEU A 120 5.82 -18.52 7.52
CA LEU A 120 4.82 -18.52 8.60
C LEU A 120 4.44 -17.12 9.08
N ILE A 121 5.38 -16.17 9.11
CA ILE A 121 5.09 -14.77 9.44
C ILE A 121 4.26 -14.12 8.33
N GLY A 122 4.56 -14.37 7.07
CA GLY A 122 3.74 -13.89 5.96
C GLY A 122 2.29 -14.40 6.05
N ASP A 123 2.09 -15.70 6.26
CA ASP A 123 0.76 -16.31 6.44
C ASP A 123 0.03 -15.72 7.66
N ALA A 124 0.74 -15.54 8.77
CA ALA A 124 0.18 -14.96 9.98
C ALA A 124 -0.25 -13.50 9.76
N LEU A 125 0.56 -12.66 9.11
CA LEU A 125 0.21 -11.27 8.79
C LEU A 125 -0.97 -11.16 7.82
N ASN A 126 -1.02 -12.06 6.81
CA ASN A 126 -2.15 -12.14 5.89
C ASN A 126 -3.45 -12.41 6.68
N THR A 127 -3.47 -13.43 7.53
CA THR A 127 -4.65 -13.78 8.34
C THR A 127 -4.98 -12.69 9.35
N TYR A 128 -3.97 -12.15 10.04
CA TYR A 128 -4.13 -11.08 11.04
C TYR A 128 -4.71 -9.80 10.43
N SER A 129 -4.47 -9.52 9.15
CA SER A 129 -5.10 -8.39 8.48
C SER A 129 -6.63 -8.46 8.52
N PHE A 130 -7.21 -9.63 8.36
CA PHE A 130 -8.67 -9.85 8.46
C PHE A 130 -9.15 -9.92 9.90
N GLU A 131 -8.35 -10.44 10.82
CA GLU A 131 -8.63 -10.46 12.24
C GLU A 131 -8.78 -9.03 12.81
N LEU A 132 -7.88 -8.12 12.45
CA LEU A 132 -7.95 -6.69 12.82
C LEU A 132 -9.28 -6.04 12.40
N ILE A 133 -9.76 -6.34 11.18
CA ILE A 133 -11.03 -5.80 10.69
C ILE A 133 -12.21 -6.44 11.43
N SER A 134 -12.21 -7.77 11.57
CA SER A 134 -13.31 -8.53 12.17
C SER A 134 -13.50 -8.23 13.66
N ASN A 135 -12.42 -7.92 14.37
CA ASN A 135 -12.42 -7.55 15.79
C ASN A 135 -12.55 -6.03 16.00
N SER A 136 -12.80 -5.24 14.96
CA SER A 136 -13.10 -3.82 15.13
C SER A 136 -14.51 -3.62 15.69
N LEU A 137 -14.71 -2.52 16.44
CA LEU A 137 -16.01 -2.12 16.99
C LEU A 137 -16.86 -1.29 16.01
N LEU A 138 -16.55 -1.37 14.70
CA LEU A 138 -17.35 -0.75 13.66
C LEU A 138 -18.65 -1.50 13.44
N GLU A 139 -19.62 -0.88 12.76
CA GLU A 139 -20.88 -1.56 12.40
C GLU A 139 -20.59 -2.83 11.56
N SER A 140 -21.28 -3.93 11.84
CA SER A 140 -21.09 -5.22 11.16
C SER A 140 -21.16 -5.13 9.64
N ARG A 141 -21.99 -4.24 9.10
CA ARG A 141 -22.07 -4.00 7.67
C ARG A 141 -20.77 -3.39 7.13
N ILE A 142 -20.18 -2.44 7.84
CA ILE A 142 -18.90 -1.80 7.48
C ILE A 142 -17.79 -2.86 7.50
N ILE A 143 -17.72 -3.67 8.57
CA ILE A 143 -16.76 -4.77 8.72
C ILE A 143 -16.82 -5.70 7.50
N VAL A 144 -18.02 -6.15 7.11
CA VAL A 144 -18.20 -7.06 5.97
C VAL A 144 -17.72 -6.42 4.65
N GLU A 145 -18.04 -5.16 4.40
CA GLU A 145 -17.61 -4.47 3.18
C GLU A 145 -16.09 -4.22 3.17
N LEU A 146 -15.48 -3.89 4.30
CA LEU A 146 -14.01 -3.75 4.42
C LEU A 146 -13.31 -5.08 4.11
N ILE A 147 -13.79 -6.20 4.65
CA ILE A 147 -13.26 -7.55 4.38
C ILE A 147 -13.40 -7.90 2.89
N LYS A 148 -14.55 -7.62 2.27
CA LYS A 148 -14.78 -7.85 0.84
C LYS A 148 -13.78 -7.05 -0.03
N ILE A 149 -13.58 -5.77 0.27
CA ILE A 149 -12.65 -4.93 -0.48
C ILE A 149 -11.23 -5.46 -0.33
N LEU A 150 -10.78 -5.70 0.91
CA LEU A 150 -9.42 -6.14 1.17
C LEU A 150 -9.13 -7.51 0.56
N SER A 151 -10.04 -8.49 0.71
CA SER A 151 -9.87 -9.83 0.16
C SER A 151 -9.92 -9.88 -1.37
N ALA A 152 -10.78 -9.07 -2.01
CA ALA A 152 -10.86 -9.02 -3.47
C ALA A 152 -9.60 -8.40 -4.09
N ASN A 153 -9.05 -7.35 -3.47
CA ASN A 153 -7.91 -6.61 -4.01
C ASN A 153 -6.54 -7.16 -3.55
N GLY A 154 -6.46 -7.77 -2.37
CA GLY A 154 -5.25 -8.42 -1.87
C GLY A 154 -5.13 -9.90 -2.25
N GLY A 155 -6.24 -10.57 -2.56
CA GLY A 155 -6.29 -12.01 -2.84
C GLY A 155 -6.11 -12.38 -4.31
N ILE A 156 -6.67 -13.56 -4.67
CA ILE A 156 -6.50 -14.19 -6.00
C ILE A 156 -7.04 -13.35 -7.18
N LYS A 157 -7.96 -12.42 -6.95
CA LYS A 157 -8.47 -11.50 -7.98
C LYS A 157 -7.73 -10.15 -8.00
N GLY A 158 -6.71 -9.98 -7.18
CA GLY A 158 -5.95 -8.76 -7.01
C GLY A 158 -4.45 -9.03 -6.95
N MET A 159 -3.82 -8.61 -5.85
CA MET A 159 -2.36 -8.61 -5.69
C MET A 159 -1.73 -10.00 -5.91
N VAL A 160 -2.34 -11.08 -5.41
CA VAL A 160 -1.81 -12.44 -5.59
C VAL A 160 -1.81 -12.85 -7.07
N LEU A 161 -2.85 -12.47 -7.85
CA LEU A 161 -2.85 -12.71 -9.30
C LEU A 161 -1.71 -11.96 -9.99
N GLY A 162 -1.52 -10.67 -9.65
CA GLY A 162 -0.44 -9.88 -10.22
C GLY A 162 0.93 -10.50 -9.92
N GLN A 163 1.16 -10.91 -8.68
CA GLN A 163 2.41 -11.57 -8.28
C GLN A 163 2.61 -12.93 -8.99
N ALA A 164 1.56 -13.74 -9.11
CA ALA A 164 1.64 -15.02 -9.80
C ALA A 164 1.99 -14.86 -11.30
N LEU A 165 1.44 -13.82 -11.96
CA LEU A 165 1.78 -13.49 -13.33
C LEU A 165 3.21 -12.98 -13.45
N ASP A 166 3.66 -12.17 -12.51
CA ASP A 166 5.03 -11.65 -12.47
C ASP A 166 6.05 -12.78 -12.41
N CYS A 167 5.89 -13.72 -11.48
CA CYS A 167 6.75 -14.90 -11.36
C CYS A 167 6.65 -15.82 -12.59
N TYR A 168 5.43 -16.06 -13.11
CA TYR A 168 5.24 -16.99 -14.23
C TYR A 168 5.85 -16.47 -15.54
N PHE A 169 5.78 -15.17 -15.77
CA PHE A 169 6.29 -14.52 -16.98
C PHE A 169 7.66 -13.85 -16.78
N GLU A 170 8.37 -14.14 -15.67
CA GLU A 170 9.66 -13.50 -15.35
C GLU A 170 10.65 -13.51 -16.53
N ASN A 171 10.74 -14.63 -17.24
CA ASN A 171 11.64 -14.83 -18.38
C ASN A 171 10.94 -14.76 -19.76
N THR A 172 9.72 -14.23 -19.81
CA THR A 172 8.93 -14.12 -21.05
C THR A 172 8.49 -12.67 -21.24
N PRO A 173 8.93 -11.98 -22.30
CA PRO A 173 8.58 -10.59 -22.52
C PRO A 173 7.06 -10.40 -22.66
N LEU A 174 6.52 -9.42 -21.94
CA LEU A 174 5.12 -9.00 -22.01
C LEU A 174 4.98 -7.77 -22.91
N ASN A 175 3.83 -7.65 -23.58
CA ASN A 175 3.47 -6.39 -24.24
C ASN A 175 2.93 -5.36 -23.21
N LEU A 176 2.72 -4.11 -23.64
CA LEU A 176 2.30 -3.01 -22.75
C LEU A 176 0.95 -3.28 -22.07
N GLU A 177 -0.02 -3.87 -22.76
CA GLU A 177 -1.33 -4.21 -22.19
C GLU A 177 -1.20 -5.27 -21.09
N GLN A 178 -0.42 -6.32 -21.33
CA GLN A 178 -0.15 -7.38 -20.38
C GLN A 178 0.63 -6.88 -19.16
N LEU A 179 1.64 -6.05 -19.38
CA LEU A 179 2.43 -5.44 -18.30
C LEU A 179 1.60 -4.50 -17.46
N THR A 180 0.76 -3.68 -18.10
CA THR A 180 -0.21 -2.81 -17.39
C THR A 180 -1.16 -3.63 -16.53
N PHE A 181 -1.77 -4.70 -17.09
CA PHE A 181 -2.64 -5.59 -16.34
C PHE A 181 -1.95 -6.21 -15.13
N LEU A 182 -0.71 -6.70 -15.31
CA LEU A 182 0.09 -7.28 -14.24
C LEU A 182 0.27 -6.28 -13.09
N HIS A 183 0.73 -5.07 -13.37
CA HIS A 183 1.02 -4.06 -12.37
C HIS A 183 -0.24 -3.41 -11.77
N GLU A 184 -1.33 -3.33 -12.52
CA GLU A 184 -2.63 -3.00 -11.94
C GLU A 184 -3.01 -3.98 -10.83
N HIS A 185 -2.78 -5.29 -11.04
CA HIS A 185 -3.09 -6.31 -10.06
C HIS A 185 -2.06 -6.37 -8.92
N LYS A 186 -0.77 -6.46 -9.24
CA LYS A 186 0.31 -6.58 -8.25
C LYS A 186 0.37 -5.37 -7.31
N THR A 187 0.19 -4.15 -7.85
CA THR A 187 0.44 -2.91 -7.11
C THR A 187 -0.81 -2.04 -6.94
N ALA A 188 -1.52 -1.72 -8.02
CA ALA A 188 -2.53 -0.67 -8.01
C ALA A 188 -3.83 -1.08 -7.29
N LYS A 189 -4.22 -2.35 -7.35
CA LYS A 189 -5.43 -2.86 -6.67
C LYS A 189 -5.43 -2.61 -5.17
N LEU A 190 -4.31 -2.85 -4.47
CA LEU A 190 -4.25 -2.62 -3.03
C LEU A 190 -4.18 -1.13 -2.67
N ILE A 191 -3.60 -0.30 -3.55
CA ILE A 191 -3.65 1.17 -3.45
C ILE A 191 -5.08 1.66 -3.58
N SER A 192 -5.80 1.19 -4.58
CA SER A 192 -7.22 1.48 -4.79
C SER A 192 -8.08 1.03 -3.60
N ALA A 193 -7.84 -0.19 -3.09
CA ALA A 193 -8.52 -0.71 -1.90
C ALA A 193 -8.35 0.22 -0.69
N SER A 194 -7.17 0.78 -0.47
CA SER A 194 -6.92 1.68 0.66
C SER A 194 -7.83 2.91 0.63
N LEU A 195 -8.05 3.49 -0.55
CA LEU A 195 -8.97 4.63 -0.73
C LEU A 195 -10.43 4.22 -0.53
N MET A 196 -10.87 3.13 -1.16
CA MET A 196 -12.24 2.61 -1.03
C MET A 196 -12.57 2.25 0.43
N MET A 197 -11.63 1.62 1.15
CA MET A 197 -11.80 1.29 2.56
C MET A 197 -11.94 2.54 3.44
N GLY A 198 -11.28 3.65 3.12
CA GLY A 198 -11.44 4.92 3.81
C GLY A 198 -12.87 5.46 3.69
N LEU A 199 -13.48 5.38 2.50
CA LEU A 199 -14.88 5.77 2.31
C LEU A 199 -15.84 4.83 3.06
N VAL A 200 -15.65 3.52 2.95
CA VAL A 200 -16.51 2.54 3.64
C VAL A 200 -16.42 2.69 5.16
N ALA A 201 -15.22 2.88 5.70
CA ALA A 201 -15.02 3.09 7.14
C ALA A 201 -15.67 4.39 7.66
N SER A 202 -15.82 5.41 6.81
CA SER A 202 -16.53 6.64 7.18
C SER A 202 -18.04 6.46 7.40
N GLY A 203 -18.60 5.33 6.94
CA GLY A 203 -20.05 5.07 6.97
C GLY A 203 -20.85 5.82 5.89
N ILE A 204 -20.22 6.68 5.10
CA ILE A 204 -20.87 7.44 4.03
C ILE A 204 -21.15 6.51 2.85
N LYS A 205 -22.37 6.58 2.34
CA LYS A 205 -22.82 5.83 1.15
C LYS A 205 -22.84 6.77 -0.05
N ASP A 206 -21.79 6.74 -0.82
CA ASP A 206 -21.65 7.49 -2.06
C ASP A 206 -21.04 6.59 -3.14
N GLU A 207 -21.89 6.07 -4.01
CA GLU A 207 -21.48 5.13 -5.07
C GLU A 207 -20.64 5.82 -6.16
N GLU A 208 -20.85 7.10 -6.42
CA GLU A 208 -20.08 7.85 -7.40
C GLU A 208 -18.66 8.11 -6.88
N LEU A 209 -18.55 8.56 -5.63
CA LEU A 209 -17.26 8.71 -4.96
C LEU A 209 -16.54 7.37 -4.84
N PHE A 210 -17.25 6.28 -4.54
CA PHE A 210 -16.65 4.94 -4.47
C PHE A 210 -16.02 4.52 -5.81
N LYS A 211 -16.75 4.67 -6.92
CA LYS A 211 -16.24 4.37 -8.26
C LYS A 211 -15.09 5.28 -8.65
N TRP A 212 -15.19 6.55 -8.29
CA TRP A 212 -14.11 7.52 -8.55
C TRP A 212 -12.84 7.14 -7.77
N LEU A 213 -12.93 6.83 -6.46
CA LEU A 213 -11.80 6.41 -5.63
C LEU A 213 -11.15 5.12 -6.17
N GLN A 214 -11.97 4.19 -6.67
CA GLN A 214 -11.50 2.96 -7.28
C GLN A 214 -10.66 3.26 -8.54
N ALA A 215 -11.21 4.00 -9.48
CA ALA A 215 -10.54 4.34 -10.75
C ALA A 215 -9.28 5.20 -10.51
N PHE A 216 -9.39 6.21 -9.65
CA PHE A 216 -8.29 7.07 -9.26
C PHE A 216 -7.14 6.27 -8.61
N GLY A 217 -7.47 5.35 -7.71
CA GLY A 217 -6.50 4.50 -7.03
C GLY A 217 -5.75 3.56 -7.98
N LEU A 218 -6.44 2.99 -8.99
CA LEU A 218 -5.82 2.16 -10.02
C LEU A 218 -4.83 2.98 -10.86
N LYS A 219 -5.25 4.13 -11.37
CA LYS A 219 -4.39 5.02 -12.17
C LYS A 219 -3.18 5.51 -11.37
N MET A 220 -3.40 5.95 -10.13
CA MET A 220 -2.34 6.38 -9.23
C MET A 220 -1.36 5.24 -8.91
N GLY A 221 -1.86 4.03 -8.72
CA GLY A 221 -1.03 2.85 -8.46
C GLY A 221 -0.18 2.46 -9.66
N LEU A 222 -0.72 2.56 -10.86
CA LEU A 222 0.05 2.35 -12.10
C LEU A 222 1.14 3.42 -12.25
N CYS A 223 0.81 4.70 -12.05
CA CYS A 223 1.78 5.79 -12.05
C CYS A 223 2.90 5.55 -11.02
N PHE A 224 2.54 5.08 -9.83
CA PHE A 224 3.50 4.72 -8.78
C PHE A 224 4.47 3.64 -9.25
N GLN A 225 3.98 2.59 -9.92
CA GLN A 225 4.80 1.50 -10.40
C GLN A 225 5.75 1.93 -11.51
N VAL A 226 5.29 2.69 -12.51
CA VAL A 226 6.16 3.21 -13.58
C VAL A 226 7.29 4.07 -13.00
N LEU A 227 6.98 4.91 -11.99
CA LEU A 227 7.98 5.70 -11.29
C LEU A 227 8.95 4.83 -10.47
N ASP A 228 8.50 3.72 -9.90
CA ASP A 228 9.34 2.78 -9.15
C ASP A 228 10.33 2.07 -10.09
N ASP A 229 9.87 1.62 -11.25
CA ASP A 229 10.71 1.03 -12.31
C ASP A 229 11.80 2.01 -12.80
N ILE A 230 11.46 3.29 -12.95
CA ILE A 230 12.43 4.33 -13.34
C ILE A 230 13.50 4.53 -12.25
N ILE A 231 13.09 4.58 -10.99
CA ILE A 231 14.00 4.74 -9.85
C ILE A 231 14.95 3.55 -9.74
N ASP A 232 14.46 2.35 -9.95
CA ASP A 232 15.24 1.11 -9.83
C ASP A 232 16.42 1.07 -10.82
N VAL A 233 16.29 1.76 -11.95
CA VAL A 233 17.35 1.86 -12.98
C VAL A 233 18.22 3.11 -12.80
N THR A 234 17.71 4.17 -12.14
CA THR A 234 18.40 5.46 -12.05
C THR A 234 19.08 5.74 -10.71
N GLN A 235 18.74 4.98 -9.65
CA GLN A 235 19.29 5.14 -8.29
C GLN A 235 20.13 3.93 -7.88
N ASP A 236 21.19 4.20 -7.10
CA ASP A 236 22.04 3.17 -6.51
C ASP A 236 21.39 2.52 -5.28
N GLU A 237 21.92 1.34 -4.85
CA GLU A 237 21.42 0.59 -3.70
C GLU A 237 21.39 1.40 -2.39
N GLU A 238 22.37 2.28 -2.16
CA GLU A 238 22.43 3.15 -0.97
C GLU A 238 21.28 4.16 -0.92
N GLU A 239 20.84 4.66 -2.07
CA GLU A 239 19.74 5.62 -2.17
C GLU A 239 18.37 4.95 -2.17
N SER A 240 18.25 3.77 -2.78
CA SER A 240 16.98 3.04 -2.90
C SER A 240 16.59 2.27 -1.63
N GLY A 241 17.57 1.88 -0.81
CA GLY A 241 17.39 1.09 0.41
C GLY A 241 16.93 -0.36 0.19
N LYS A 242 17.02 -0.85 -1.04
CA LYS A 242 16.77 -2.24 -1.45
C LYS A 242 17.86 -2.71 -2.41
N THR A 243 18.03 -4.02 -2.57
CA THR A 243 18.89 -4.57 -3.60
C THR A 243 18.37 -4.12 -4.96
N THR A 244 19.16 -3.33 -5.70
CA THR A 244 18.84 -2.84 -7.06
C THR A 244 19.48 -3.73 -8.12
N HIS A 245 19.14 -3.52 -9.40
CA HIS A 245 19.65 -4.27 -10.56
C HIS A 245 19.27 -5.77 -10.57
N LEU A 246 18.32 -6.22 -9.76
CA LEU A 246 17.72 -7.55 -9.89
C LEU A 246 16.81 -7.65 -11.13
N ASP A 247 16.38 -6.51 -11.67
CA ASP A 247 15.35 -6.41 -12.70
C ASP A 247 15.92 -6.34 -14.14
N GLY A 248 17.22 -6.58 -14.35
CA GLY A 248 17.84 -6.50 -15.69
C GLY A 248 17.22 -7.41 -16.76
N VAL A 249 16.41 -8.39 -16.36
CA VAL A 249 15.68 -9.32 -17.25
C VAL A 249 14.18 -9.32 -16.98
N LYS A 250 13.71 -8.70 -15.88
CA LYS A 250 12.32 -8.70 -15.47
C LYS A 250 11.43 -7.79 -16.36
N ASN A 251 10.15 -8.11 -16.41
CA ASN A 251 9.15 -7.30 -17.07
C ASN A 251 8.92 -5.99 -16.29
N SER A 252 9.50 -4.89 -16.77
CA SER A 252 9.32 -3.53 -16.25
C SER A 252 8.97 -2.57 -17.38
N PHE A 253 8.38 -1.41 -17.05
CA PHE A 253 8.08 -0.40 -18.07
C PHE A 253 9.36 0.15 -18.71
N VAL A 254 10.46 0.24 -17.96
CA VAL A 254 11.74 0.70 -18.51
C VAL A 254 12.34 -0.34 -19.46
N ASN A 255 12.26 -1.65 -19.14
CA ASN A 255 12.75 -2.70 -20.03
C ASN A 255 11.92 -2.83 -21.31
N LEU A 256 10.60 -2.55 -21.22
CA LEU A 256 9.70 -2.62 -22.35
C LEU A 256 9.79 -1.40 -23.28
N LEU A 257 9.82 -0.20 -22.73
CA LEU A 257 9.68 1.06 -23.46
C LEU A 257 11.02 1.79 -23.66
N GLY A 258 12.02 1.49 -22.82
CA GLY A 258 13.20 2.33 -22.65
C GLY A 258 12.95 3.48 -21.65
N LEU A 259 14.02 4.01 -21.07
CA LEU A 259 13.95 5.01 -20.00
C LEU A 259 13.23 6.31 -20.40
N GLU A 260 13.46 6.80 -21.64
CA GLU A 260 12.86 8.04 -22.14
C GLU A 260 11.35 7.91 -22.32
N GLU A 261 10.87 6.85 -22.98
CA GLU A 261 9.45 6.62 -23.21
C GLU A 261 8.71 6.27 -21.91
N ALA A 262 9.34 5.48 -21.01
CA ALA A 262 8.79 5.18 -19.68
C ALA A 262 8.65 6.47 -18.84
N SER A 263 9.61 7.39 -18.92
CA SER A 263 9.55 8.69 -18.26
C SER A 263 8.41 9.57 -18.83
N GLY A 264 8.24 9.58 -20.14
CA GLY A 264 7.11 10.24 -20.81
C GLY A 264 5.75 9.64 -20.39
N TYR A 265 5.67 8.32 -20.29
CA TYR A 265 4.47 7.61 -19.84
C TYR A 265 4.15 7.93 -18.37
N ALA A 266 5.15 7.92 -17.48
CA ALA A 266 4.99 8.33 -16.08
C ALA A 266 4.48 9.77 -15.96
N GLN A 267 5.02 10.71 -16.75
CA GLN A 267 4.59 12.11 -16.74
C GLN A 267 3.13 12.27 -17.23
N THR A 268 2.72 11.48 -18.22
CA THR A 268 1.33 11.44 -18.70
C THR A 268 0.40 10.96 -17.60
N LEU A 269 0.68 9.81 -16.98
CA LEU A 269 -0.09 9.28 -15.85
C LEU A 269 -0.16 10.25 -14.67
N LYS A 270 0.96 10.88 -14.32
CA LYS A 270 1.02 11.89 -13.26
C LYS A 270 0.10 13.08 -13.57
N THR A 271 0.11 13.56 -14.80
CA THR A 271 -0.76 14.66 -15.25
C THR A 271 -2.23 14.27 -15.16
N GLU A 272 -2.57 13.07 -15.59
CA GLU A 272 -3.95 12.55 -15.51
C GLU A 272 -4.41 12.41 -14.05
N VAL A 273 -3.57 11.86 -13.16
CA VAL A 273 -3.87 11.75 -11.72
C VAL A 273 -4.14 13.12 -11.10
N LEU A 274 -3.34 14.13 -11.43
CA LEU A 274 -3.53 15.49 -10.92
C LEU A 274 -4.78 16.16 -11.50
N ASN A 275 -5.11 15.91 -12.77
CA ASN A 275 -6.34 16.40 -13.40
C ASN A 275 -7.58 15.77 -12.76
N ASP A 276 -7.59 14.45 -12.57
CA ASP A 276 -8.69 13.75 -11.90
C ASP A 276 -8.92 14.29 -10.49
N LEU A 277 -7.82 14.53 -9.75
CA LEU A 277 -7.88 15.10 -8.41
C LEU A 277 -8.46 16.52 -8.40
N ASN A 278 -8.18 17.34 -9.40
CA ASN A 278 -8.73 18.69 -9.52
C ASN A 278 -10.25 18.69 -9.80
N LEU A 279 -10.76 17.67 -10.46
CA LEU A 279 -12.20 17.49 -10.70
C LEU A 279 -12.98 17.20 -9.41
N LEU A 280 -12.32 16.61 -8.40
CA LEU A 280 -12.93 16.29 -7.11
C LEU A 280 -13.22 17.54 -6.25
N LYS A 281 -12.46 18.61 -6.41
CA LYS A 281 -12.45 19.80 -5.54
C LYS A 281 -13.80 20.42 -5.22
N PRO A 282 -14.76 20.57 -6.16
CA PRO A 282 -16.03 21.21 -5.86
C PRO A 282 -16.87 20.45 -4.83
N ALA A 283 -16.88 19.13 -4.89
CA ALA A 283 -17.71 18.28 -4.03
C ALA A 283 -17.00 17.87 -2.72
N TYR A 284 -15.69 17.63 -2.78
CA TYR A 284 -14.90 17.09 -1.66
C TYR A 284 -13.58 17.86 -1.47
N PRO A 285 -13.62 19.14 -1.08
CA PRO A 285 -12.42 19.98 -1.02
C PRO A 285 -11.36 19.46 -0.04
N LEU A 286 -11.76 18.93 1.12
CA LEU A 286 -10.83 18.38 2.11
C LEU A 286 -10.14 17.10 1.62
N LEU A 287 -10.88 16.25 0.92
CA LEU A 287 -10.32 15.03 0.34
C LEU A 287 -9.30 15.37 -0.74
N GLN A 288 -9.61 16.34 -1.60
CA GLN A 288 -8.70 16.83 -2.61
C GLN A 288 -7.41 17.40 -1.96
N GLU A 289 -7.52 18.18 -0.89
CA GLU A 289 -6.38 18.75 -0.17
C GLU A 289 -5.49 17.66 0.45
N ASN A 290 -6.09 16.67 1.14
CA ASN A 290 -5.35 15.58 1.77
C ASN A 290 -4.61 14.71 0.74
N LEU A 291 -5.30 14.32 -0.35
CA LEU A 291 -4.70 13.53 -1.41
C LEU A 291 -3.60 14.30 -2.14
N ASN A 292 -3.79 15.60 -2.43
CA ASN A 292 -2.78 16.43 -3.06
C ASN A 292 -1.51 16.56 -2.20
N ALA A 293 -1.67 16.73 -0.89
CA ALA A 293 -0.55 16.77 0.05
C ALA A 293 0.26 15.47 0.05
N LEU A 294 -0.44 14.32 0.04
CA LEU A 294 0.20 13.01 -0.02
C LEU A 294 0.92 12.78 -1.35
N LEU A 295 0.29 13.12 -2.49
CA LEU A 295 0.87 13.00 -3.82
C LEU A 295 2.11 13.90 -4.00
N ASN A 296 2.07 15.13 -3.48
CA ASN A 296 3.23 16.01 -3.51
C ASN A 296 4.44 15.43 -2.77
N THR A 297 4.20 14.73 -1.66
CA THR A 297 5.27 14.01 -0.93
C THR A 297 5.79 12.81 -1.74
N LEU A 298 4.88 12.07 -2.39
CA LEU A 298 5.22 10.93 -3.22
C LEU A 298 6.06 11.34 -4.44
N PHE A 299 5.61 12.35 -5.17
CA PHE A 299 6.26 12.79 -6.40
C PHE A 299 7.59 13.54 -6.16
N LYS A 300 7.74 14.26 -5.03
CA LYS A 300 9.02 14.90 -4.66
C LYS A 300 10.11 13.89 -4.28
N GLY A 301 9.75 12.76 -3.73
CA GLY A 301 10.70 11.69 -3.37
C GLY A 301 11.07 10.78 -4.55
N LYS A 302 10.53 11.06 -5.74
CA LYS A 302 10.69 10.25 -6.96
C LYS A 302 11.06 11.11 -8.19
N THR A 303 11.51 12.32 -7.99
CA THR A 303 12.13 13.25 -8.95
C THR A 303 13.53 13.57 -8.44
#